data_d3d8ecd4028eeb3ceea251f190cf6a14
#
_entry.id   d3d8ecd4028eeb3ceea251f190cf6a14
#
_cell.length_a   1.000
_cell.length_b   1.000
_cell.length_c   1.000
_cell.angle_alpha   90.00
_cell.angle_beta   90.00
_cell.angle_gamma   90.00
#
_symmetry.space_group_name_H-M   'P 1'
#
loop_
_entity.id
_entity.type
_entity.pdbx_description
1 polymer ?
#
loop_
_entity_poly.entity_id
_entity_poly.type
_entity_poly.pdbx_seq_one_letter_code
_entity_poly.pdbx_strand_id
1 'polypeptide(L)'
;MNLPPDDTLPKAPAAVPRSWLRAGVVAMLAIVFVTAAIGFVGFLSQLHGIEIKPARRADGIVVLTGGSSRVSDAMELLADGYGKRLLISGVHPTNDASDISRSLSDNQSLLGCCVDLDRSAVNTRSNATETRRWARDRGFKSLIVVTSNYHMPRAIVELSHAMPDIALIPYAVVGDKIGRAHV
;
A
#
# COMPACT_ATOMS: atom_id res chain seq x y z
N MET A 1 82.07 4.41 -31.84
CA MET A 1 80.85 4.95 -32.37
C MET A 1 79.74 4.63 -31.32
N ASN A 2 79.56 5.57 -30.39
CA ASN A 2 78.62 5.40 -29.29
C ASN A 2 77.26 6.00 -29.72
N LEU A 3 76.23 5.17 -29.86
CA LEU A 3 74.87 5.63 -30.03
C LEU A 3 74.35 6.19 -28.70
N PRO A 4 73.64 7.35 -28.71
CA PRO A 4 73.01 7.86 -27.52
C PRO A 4 71.81 6.97 -27.11
N PRO A 5 71.46 6.91 -25.79
CA PRO A 5 70.32 6.12 -25.34
C PRO A 5 69.03 6.70 -25.89
N ASP A 6 68.17 5.81 -26.38
CA ASP A 6 66.81 6.13 -26.89
C ASP A 6 65.84 6.38 -25.73
N ASP A 7 65.61 7.68 -25.39
CA ASP A 7 64.73 8.15 -24.31
C ASP A 7 63.25 8.27 -24.75
N THR A 8 62.84 7.65 -25.84
CA THR A 8 61.50 7.86 -26.42
C THR A 8 60.43 6.81 -26.00
N LEU A 9 60.70 5.96 -25.02
CA LEU A 9 59.68 5.04 -24.54
C LEU A 9 58.66 5.75 -23.64
N PRO A 10 57.34 5.69 -23.94
CA PRO A 10 56.30 6.29 -23.11
C PRO A 10 56.33 5.64 -21.72
N LYS A 11 56.47 6.49 -20.70
CA LYS A 11 56.45 6.08 -19.30
C LYS A 11 55.13 5.38 -18.99
N ALA A 12 55.16 4.13 -18.57
CA ALA A 12 53.97 3.38 -18.20
C ALA A 12 53.12 4.15 -17.19
N PRO A 13 51.76 4.16 -17.32
CA PRO A 13 50.92 4.86 -16.40
C PRO A 13 51.14 4.35 -14.97
N ALA A 14 51.31 5.28 -14.04
CA ALA A 14 51.53 4.96 -12.62
C ALA A 14 50.36 4.12 -12.08
N ALA A 15 50.67 2.94 -11.53
CA ALA A 15 49.66 2.08 -10.94
C ALA A 15 48.95 2.81 -9.78
N VAL A 16 47.62 2.85 -9.83
CA VAL A 16 46.79 3.46 -8.78
C VAL A 16 47.08 2.71 -7.47
N PRO A 17 47.46 3.41 -6.37
CA PRO A 17 47.83 2.75 -5.13
C PRO A 17 46.58 2.05 -4.54
N ARG A 18 46.77 0.81 -4.08
CA ARG A 18 45.68 -0.02 -3.50
C ARG A 18 44.90 0.66 -2.39
N SER A 19 45.49 1.63 -1.70
CA SER A 19 44.83 2.45 -0.69
C SER A 19 43.69 3.33 -1.29
N TRP A 20 43.88 3.87 -2.48
CA TRP A 20 42.87 4.69 -3.16
C TRP A 20 41.70 3.84 -3.66
N LEU A 21 41.96 2.63 -4.12
CA LEU A 21 40.90 1.69 -4.48
C LEU A 21 40.06 1.30 -3.26
N ARG A 22 40.70 1.04 -2.12
CA ARG A 22 39.97 0.76 -0.86
C ARG A 22 39.15 1.95 -0.39
N ALA A 23 39.73 3.17 -0.43
CA ALA A 23 39.01 4.39 -0.08
C ALA A 23 37.80 4.62 -1.01
N GLY A 24 37.94 4.38 -2.31
CA GLY A 24 36.81 4.47 -3.27
C GLY A 24 35.70 3.48 -2.98
N VAL A 25 36.05 2.22 -2.67
CA VAL A 25 35.06 1.18 -2.31
C VAL A 25 34.33 1.56 -1.02
N VAL A 26 35.06 2.00 0.01
CA VAL A 26 34.44 2.44 1.28
C VAL A 26 33.51 3.64 1.07
N ALA A 27 33.94 4.62 0.28
CA ALA A 27 33.10 5.78 -0.04
C ALA A 27 31.83 5.38 -0.79
N MET A 28 31.94 4.47 -1.77
CA MET A 28 30.78 3.97 -2.51
C MET A 28 29.80 3.22 -1.60
N LEU A 29 30.30 2.35 -0.72
CA LEU A 29 29.47 1.62 0.25
C LEU A 29 28.77 2.58 1.22
N ALA A 30 29.47 3.62 1.68
CA ALA A 30 28.90 4.65 2.54
C ALA A 30 27.75 5.43 1.83
N ILE A 31 27.94 5.78 0.56
CA ILE A 31 26.89 6.44 -0.24
C ILE A 31 25.68 5.53 -0.40
N VAL A 32 25.87 4.25 -0.74
CA VAL A 32 24.78 3.27 -0.87
C VAL A 32 24.03 3.13 0.46
N PHE A 33 24.76 3.03 1.56
CA PHE A 33 24.14 2.91 2.89
C PHE A 33 23.33 4.16 3.26
N VAL A 34 23.86 5.36 3.04
CA VAL A 34 23.17 6.63 3.32
C VAL A 34 21.91 6.78 2.47
N THR A 35 21.99 6.48 1.18
CA THR A 35 20.81 6.54 0.29
C THR A 35 19.74 5.54 0.69
N ALA A 36 20.12 4.32 1.07
CA ALA A 36 19.19 3.32 1.58
C ALA A 36 18.56 3.75 2.91
N ALA A 37 19.34 4.34 3.82
CA ALA A 37 18.83 4.84 5.10
C ALA A 37 17.84 6.00 4.92
N ILE A 38 18.14 6.95 4.03
CA ILE A 38 17.23 8.05 3.70
C ILE A 38 15.93 7.52 3.10
N GLY A 39 16.02 6.58 2.16
CA GLY A 39 14.85 5.93 1.56
C GLY A 39 14.02 5.17 2.60
N PHE A 40 14.67 4.49 3.53
CA PHE A 40 14.00 3.78 4.62
C PHE A 40 13.30 4.71 5.61
N VAL A 41 13.96 5.82 6.02
CA VAL A 41 13.34 6.83 6.88
C VAL A 41 12.16 7.50 6.17
N GLY A 42 12.29 7.83 4.88
CA GLY A 42 11.19 8.35 4.06
C GLY A 42 10.01 7.36 3.96
N PHE A 43 10.29 6.08 3.82
CA PHE A 43 9.26 5.03 3.85
C PHE A 43 8.58 4.97 5.22
N LEU A 44 9.34 4.95 6.32
CA LEU A 44 8.78 4.95 7.66
C LEU A 44 7.90 6.17 7.95
N SER A 45 8.29 7.35 7.47
CA SER A 45 7.49 8.57 7.67
C SER A 45 6.12 8.51 6.99
N GLN A 46 6.00 7.79 5.87
CA GLN A 46 4.71 7.55 5.21
C GLN A 46 3.81 6.59 5.99
N LEU A 47 4.37 5.74 6.86
CA LEU A 47 3.59 4.80 7.69
C LEU A 47 2.93 5.49 8.91
N HIS A 48 3.40 6.66 9.32
CA HIS A 48 2.87 7.41 10.47
C HIS A 48 1.69 8.33 10.10
N GLY A 49 0.98 8.03 8.99
CA GLY A 49 -0.20 8.79 8.57
C GLY A 49 -1.30 8.75 9.64
N ILE A 50 -1.82 9.93 10.03
CA ILE A 50 -3.04 10.04 10.83
C ILE A 50 -4.20 9.59 9.94
N GLU A 51 -5.13 8.80 10.49
CA GLU A 51 -6.39 8.49 9.81
C GLU A 51 -7.17 9.79 9.56
N ILE A 52 -7.12 10.27 8.33
CA ILE A 52 -7.88 11.45 7.92
C ILE A 52 -9.12 10.95 7.19
N LYS A 53 -10.32 11.33 7.67
CA LYS A 53 -11.57 11.03 6.95
C LYS A 53 -11.43 11.45 5.48
N PRO A 54 -11.98 10.68 4.52
CA PRO A 54 -11.84 11.01 3.11
C PRO A 54 -12.34 12.42 2.84
N ALA A 55 -11.57 13.20 2.06
CA ALA A 55 -11.93 14.58 1.73
C ALA A 55 -13.23 14.70 0.90
N ARG A 56 -13.69 13.61 0.31
CA ARG A 56 -14.87 13.57 -0.55
C ARG A 56 -15.57 12.21 -0.51
N ARG A 57 -16.84 12.21 -0.81
CA ARG A 57 -17.65 10.99 -1.01
C ARG A 57 -17.29 10.30 -2.31
N ALA A 58 -17.54 8.99 -2.38
CA ALA A 58 -17.41 8.15 -3.56
C ALA A 58 -18.71 7.40 -3.87
N ASP A 59 -18.78 6.74 -5.02
CA ASP A 59 -19.92 5.90 -5.36
C ASP A 59 -19.98 4.64 -4.49
N GLY A 60 -18.80 4.05 -4.20
CA GLY A 60 -18.70 2.87 -3.37
C GLY A 60 -17.47 2.90 -2.45
N ILE A 61 -17.46 1.97 -1.50
CA ILE A 61 -16.35 1.72 -0.59
C ILE A 61 -15.90 0.27 -0.83
N VAL A 62 -14.61 0.02 -0.87
CA VAL A 62 -14.04 -1.34 -0.87
C VAL A 62 -13.09 -1.47 0.29
N VAL A 63 -13.28 -2.49 1.13
CA VAL A 63 -12.33 -2.87 2.17
C VAL A 63 -11.62 -4.16 1.80
N LEU A 64 -10.28 -4.13 1.84
CA LEU A 64 -9.47 -5.31 1.64
C LEU A 64 -9.20 -5.97 2.99
N THR A 65 -9.73 -7.19 3.16
CA THR A 65 -9.68 -7.92 4.44
C THR A 65 -8.25 -8.27 4.88
N GLY A 66 -8.11 -8.69 6.14
CA GLY A 66 -6.84 -9.03 6.79
C GLY A 66 -6.60 -8.31 8.12
N GLY A 67 -7.68 -7.79 8.76
CA GLY A 67 -7.70 -7.19 10.09
C GLY A 67 -9.07 -6.62 10.44
N SER A 68 -9.52 -6.83 11.70
CA SER A 68 -10.87 -6.47 12.19
C SER A 68 -11.16 -4.96 12.13
N SER A 69 -10.17 -4.13 12.44
CA SER A 69 -10.32 -2.68 12.46
C SER A 69 -10.72 -2.08 11.11
N ARG A 70 -10.25 -2.66 10.00
CA ARG A 70 -10.54 -2.15 8.65
C ARG A 70 -12.01 -2.27 8.28
N VAL A 71 -12.64 -3.40 8.64
CA VAL A 71 -14.06 -3.63 8.36
C VAL A 71 -14.91 -2.67 9.19
N SER A 72 -14.56 -2.46 10.47
CA SER A 72 -15.23 -1.51 11.35
C SER A 72 -15.17 -0.08 10.80
N ASP A 73 -13.96 0.37 10.38
CA ASP A 73 -13.78 1.71 9.81
C ASP A 73 -14.52 1.87 8.47
N ALA A 74 -14.55 0.83 7.63
CA ALA A 74 -15.32 0.85 6.38
C ALA A 74 -16.82 0.91 6.61
N MET A 75 -17.33 0.23 7.65
CA MET A 75 -18.73 0.31 8.07
C MET A 75 -19.08 1.69 8.60
N GLU A 76 -18.21 2.33 9.39
CA GLU A 76 -18.38 3.71 9.86
C GLU A 76 -18.47 4.68 8.66
N LEU A 77 -17.57 4.55 7.68
CA LEU A 77 -17.63 5.36 6.45
C LEU A 77 -18.93 5.16 5.67
N LEU A 78 -19.43 3.92 5.61
CA LEU A 78 -20.73 3.64 4.96
C LEU A 78 -21.88 4.30 5.74
N ALA A 79 -21.90 4.16 7.06
CA ALA A 79 -22.92 4.77 7.94
C ALA A 79 -22.90 6.30 7.85
N ASP A 80 -21.72 6.92 7.74
CA ASP A 80 -21.54 8.37 7.53
C ASP A 80 -21.90 8.83 6.10
N GLY A 81 -22.27 7.89 5.21
CA GLY A 81 -22.69 8.19 3.83
C GLY A 81 -21.54 8.59 2.90
N TYR A 82 -20.30 8.15 3.17
CA TYR A 82 -19.18 8.39 2.28
C TYR A 82 -19.23 7.55 0.98
N GLY A 83 -20.02 6.46 0.97
CA GLY A 83 -20.32 5.66 -0.21
C GLY A 83 -21.73 5.09 -0.16
N LYS A 84 -22.27 4.70 -1.31
CA LYS A 84 -23.62 4.12 -1.41
C LYS A 84 -23.64 2.63 -1.03
N ARG A 85 -22.54 1.95 -1.21
CA ARG A 85 -22.38 0.52 -0.94
C ARG A 85 -20.95 0.20 -0.50
N LEU A 86 -20.80 -0.87 0.27
CA LEU A 86 -19.52 -1.40 0.73
C LEU A 86 -19.29 -2.80 0.14
N LEU A 87 -18.14 -3.03 -0.47
CA LEU A 87 -17.63 -4.36 -0.79
C LEU A 87 -16.59 -4.77 0.26
N ILE A 88 -16.82 -5.92 0.90
CA ILE A 88 -15.80 -6.57 1.75
C ILE A 88 -15.15 -7.66 0.90
N SER A 89 -13.92 -7.41 0.42
CA SER A 89 -13.22 -8.29 -0.52
C SER A 89 -12.16 -9.14 0.18
N GLY A 90 -12.09 -10.43 -0.17
CA GLY A 90 -11.14 -11.39 0.40
C GLY A 90 -11.58 -11.97 1.75
N VAL A 91 -12.87 -12.20 1.96
CA VAL A 91 -13.40 -12.78 3.20
C VAL A 91 -13.01 -14.25 3.29
N HIS A 92 -12.07 -14.57 4.18
CA HIS A 92 -11.69 -15.98 4.42
C HIS A 92 -12.66 -16.65 5.41
N PRO A 93 -13.13 -17.88 5.15
CA PRO A 93 -14.16 -18.53 5.98
C PRO A 93 -13.78 -18.75 7.44
N THR A 94 -12.48 -18.82 7.75
CA THR A 94 -12.01 -19.22 9.08
C THR A 94 -11.59 -18.08 10.01
N ASN A 95 -11.14 -16.93 9.48
CA ASN A 95 -10.50 -15.89 10.30
C ASN A 95 -11.29 -14.58 10.40
N ASP A 96 -12.13 -14.28 9.39
CA ASP A 96 -12.81 -12.99 9.31
C ASP A 96 -14.30 -13.06 9.68
N ALA A 97 -14.87 -14.28 9.79
CA ALA A 97 -16.31 -14.44 10.01
C ALA A 97 -16.78 -13.88 11.39
N SER A 98 -15.96 -14.03 12.44
CA SER A 98 -16.31 -13.53 13.78
C SER A 98 -16.16 -12.00 13.89
N ASP A 99 -15.16 -11.44 13.25
CA ASP A 99 -14.87 -10.00 13.27
C ASP A 99 -15.86 -9.26 12.38
N ILE A 100 -16.15 -9.82 11.21
CA ILE A 100 -17.20 -9.34 10.32
C ILE A 100 -18.56 -9.42 11.03
N SER A 101 -18.91 -10.55 11.65
CA SER A 101 -20.17 -10.71 12.40
C SER A 101 -20.33 -9.66 13.50
N ARG A 102 -19.25 -9.35 14.22
CA ARG A 102 -19.27 -8.36 15.30
C ARG A 102 -19.46 -6.94 14.77
N SER A 103 -18.72 -6.56 13.72
CA SER A 103 -18.88 -5.27 13.05
C SER A 103 -20.23 -5.12 12.35
N LEU A 104 -20.82 -6.24 11.95
CA LEU A 104 -22.11 -6.30 11.28
C LEU A 104 -23.28 -6.31 12.26
N SER A 105 -23.13 -6.85 13.49
CA SER A 105 -24.20 -6.88 14.49
C SER A 105 -24.66 -5.49 14.91
N ASP A 106 -23.74 -4.52 14.95
CA ASP A 106 -24.04 -3.15 15.35
C ASP A 106 -24.74 -2.34 14.24
N ASN A 107 -24.72 -2.82 12.98
CA ASN A 107 -25.25 -2.13 11.80
C ASN A 107 -26.13 -3.02 10.92
N GLN A 108 -27.00 -3.83 11.51
CA GLN A 108 -27.85 -4.81 10.79
C GLN A 108 -28.69 -4.20 9.66
N SER A 109 -29.13 -2.95 9.79
CA SER A 109 -29.89 -2.26 8.75
C SER A 109 -29.10 -2.01 7.46
N LEU A 110 -27.77 -1.80 7.57
CA LEU A 110 -26.90 -1.58 6.42
C LEU A 110 -26.53 -2.88 5.71
N LEU A 111 -26.57 -4.02 6.41
CA LEU A 111 -26.24 -5.33 5.88
C LEU A 111 -27.15 -5.75 4.73
N GLY A 112 -28.43 -5.60 4.91
CA GLY A 112 -29.41 -6.06 3.92
C GLY A 112 -29.47 -5.20 2.66
N CYS A 113 -29.14 -3.89 2.75
CA CYS A 113 -29.23 -2.99 1.61
C CYS A 113 -27.92 -2.78 0.89
N CYS A 114 -26.79 -2.71 1.65
CA CYS A 114 -25.69 -1.88 1.19
C CYS A 114 -24.30 -2.52 1.36
N VAL A 115 -24.22 -3.76 1.86
CA VAL A 115 -22.95 -4.50 2.03
C VAL A 115 -22.94 -5.74 1.15
N ASP A 116 -21.88 -5.89 0.37
CA ASP A 116 -21.61 -7.04 -0.48
C ASP A 116 -20.36 -7.76 0.02
N LEU A 117 -20.37 -9.09 0.00
CA LEU A 117 -19.25 -9.92 0.46
C LEU A 117 -18.64 -10.67 -0.74
N ASP A 118 -17.34 -10.49 -0.94
CA ASP A 118 -16.57 -11.28 -1.89
C ASP A 118 -15.70 -12.31 -1.15
N ARG A 119 -15.94 -13.59 -1.44
CA ARG A 119 -15.24 -14.75 -0.88
C ARG A 119 -14.32 -15.43 -1.89
N SER A 120 -14.26 -14.93 -3.11
CA SER A 120 -13.49 -15.54 -4.21
C SER A 120 -12.06 -15.04 -4.26
N ALA A 121 -11.81 -13.84 -3.75
CA ALA A 121 -10.50 -13.23 -3.78
C ALA A 121 -9.57 -13.81 -2.69
N VAL A 122 -8.43 -14.34 -3.11
CA VAL A 122 -7.43 -14.99 -2.24
C VAL A 122 -6.11 -14.21 -2.16
N ASN A 123 -5.96 -13.14 -2.93
CA ASN A 123 -4.78 -12.28 -2.95
C ASN A 123 -5.12 -10.88 -3.50
N THR A 124 -4.17 -9.93 -3.42
CA THR A 124 -4.40 -8.53 -3.83
C THR A 124 -4.84 -8.40 -5.30
N ARG A 125 -4.30 -9.23 -6.19
CA ARG A 125 -4.66 -9.21 -7.62
C ARG A 125 -6.09 -9.68 -7.84
N SER A 126 -6.52 -10.76 -7.18
CA SER A 126 -7.91 -11.23 -7.26
C SER A 126 -8.88 -10.24 -6.58
N ASN A 127 -8.48 -9.60 -5.47
CA ASN A 127 -9.25 -8.50 -4.90
C ASN A 127 -9.50 -7.38 -5.93
N ALA A 128 -8.46 -7.00 -6.70
CA ALA A 128 -8.60 -5.97 -7.73
C ALA A 128 -9.55 -6.40 -8.86
N THR A 129 -9.49 -7.66 -9.29
CA THR A 129 -10.37 -8.21 -10.32
C THR A 129 -11.83 -8.21 -9.88
N GLU A 130 -12.12 -8.69 -8.68
CA GLU A 130 -13.48 -8.76 -8.14
C GLU A 130 -14.04 -7.37 -7.83
N THR A 131 -13.21 -6.46 -7.29
CA THR A 131 -13.59 -5.05 -7.09
C THR A 131 -13.97 -4.38 -8.41
N ARG A 132 -13.19 -4.61 -9.48
CA ARG A 132 -13.50 -4.09 -10.82
C ARG A 132 -14.84 -4.60 -11.32
N ARG A 133 -15.11 -5.91 -11.21
CA ARG A 133 -16.37 -6.51 -11.61
C ARG A 133 -17.52 -5.88 -10.85
N TRP A 134 -17.42 -5.85 -9.51
CA TRP A 134 -18.43 -5.25 -8.63
C TRP A 134 -18.71 -3.77 -8.97
N ALA A 135 -17.67 -2.98 -9.18
CA ALA A 135 -17.83 -1.56 -9.50
C ALA A 135 -18.47 -1.32 -10.87
N ARG A 136 -18.11 -2.14 -11.88
CA ARG A 136 -18.69 -2.06 -13.23
C ARG A 136 -20.15 -2.45 -13.25
N ASP A 137 -20.52 -3.54 -12.58
CA ASP A 137 -21.91 -4.01 -12.51
C ASP A 137 -22.84 -2.97 -11.88
N ARG A 138 -22.29 -2.05 -11.07
CA ARG A 138 -23.01 -0.96 -10.42
C ARG A 138 -22.84 0.40 -11.09
N GLY A 139 -22.05 0.50 -12.13
CA GLY A 139 -21.77 1.75 -12.83
C GLY A 139 -20.98 2.77 -12.02
N PHE A 140 -20.21 2.33 -11.01
CA PHE A 140 -19.43 3.21 -10.14
C PHE A 140 -18.23 3.82 -10.89
N LYS A 141 -17.94 5.10 -10.60
CA LYS A 141 -16.84 5.87 -11.17
C LYS A 141 -15.80 6.28 -10.13
N SER A 142 -16.12 6.09 -8.86
CA SER A 142 -15.24 6.42 -7.74
C SER A 142 -15.38 5.41 -6.60
N LEU A 143 -14.25 5.04 -5.97
CA LEU A 143 -14.20 4.12 -4.85
C LEU A 143 -13.30 4.66 -3.75
N ILE A 144 -13.76 4.58 -2.49
CA ILE A 144 -12.88 4.68 -1.33
C ILE A 144 -12.27 3.30 -1.09
N VAL A 145 -10.94 3.25 -1.03
CA VAL A 145 -10.18 2.02 -0.78
C VAL A 145 -9.71 2.01 0.66
N VAL A 146 -10.24 1.08 1.45
CA VAL A 146 -9.92 0.92 2.87
C VAL A 146 -8.98 -0.25 3.06
N THR A 147 -7.78 0.01 3.55
CA THR A 147 -6.81 -1.02 3.93
C THR A 147 -5.77 -0.43 4.88
N SER A 148 -4.85 -1.24 5.44
CA SER A 148 -3.80 -0.70 6.30
C SER A 148 -2.83 0.20 5.52
N ASN A 149 -2.21 1.14 6.24
CA ASN A 149 -1.23 2.07 5.70
C ASN A 149 -0.08 1.35 4.95
N TYR A 150 0.48 0.28 5.53
CA TYR A 150 1.57 -0.50 4.91
C TYR A 150 1.12 -1.30 3.66
N HIS A 151 -0.16 -1.61 3.53
CA HIS A 151 -0.71 -2.35 2.40
C HIS A 151 -1.25 -1.43 1.29
N MET A 152 -1.57 -0.18 1.63
CA MET A 152 -2.18 0.80 0.72
C MET A 152 -1.40 1.01 -0.59
N PRO A 153 -0.05 1.19 -0.59
CA PRO A 153 0.68 1.41 -1.85
C PRO A 153 0.48 0.26 -2.84
N ARG A 154 0.56 -0.99 -2.36
CA ARG A 154 0.36 -2.17 -3.20
C ARG A 154 -1.09 -2.28 -3.69
N ALA A 155 -2.05 -2.03 -2.80
CA ALA A 155 -3.47 -2.10 -3.14
C ALA A 155 -3.83 -1.09 -4.24
N ILE A 156 -3.38 0.16 -4.11
CA ILE A 156 -3.65 1.21 -5.11
C ILE A 156 -3.03 0.86 -6.46
N VAL A 157 -1.81 0.34 -6.52
CA VAL A 157 -1.18 -0.07 -7.78
C VAL A 157 -1.99 -1.16 -8.48
N GLU A 158 -2.37 -2.23 -7.78
CA GLU A 158 -3.14 -3.33 -8.36
C GLU A 158 -4.54 -2.89 -8.79
N LEU A 159 -5.22 -2.08 -7.97
CA LEU A 159 -6.55 -1.55 -8.28
C LEU A 159 -6.52 -0.57 -9.45
N SER A 160 -5.55 0.35 -9.51
CA SER A 160 -5.41 1.30 -10.61
C SER A 160 -5.12 0.60 -11.94
N HIS A 161 -4.30 -0.46 -11.90
CA HIS A 161 -4.03 -1.27 -13.09
C HIS A 161 -5.27 -2.02 -13.56
N ALA A 162 -6.05 -2.56 -12.63
CA ALA A 162 -7.27 -3.30 -12.98
C ALA A 162 -8.41 -2.39 -13.48
N MET A 163 -8.52 -1.16 -12.97
CA MET A 163 -9.62 -0.24 -13.26
C MET A 163 -9.14 1.21 -13.43
N PRO A 164 -8.44 1.53 -14.55
CA PRO A 164 -7.85 2.86 -14.78
C PRO A 164 -8.90 3.96 -14.97
N ASP A 165 -10.14 3.60 -15.24
CA ASP A 165 -11.29 4.47 -15.48
C ASP A 165 -12.08 4.82 -14.19
N ILE A 166 -11.68 4.28 -13.04
CA ILE A 166 -12.32 4.52 -11.75
C ILE A 166 -11.40 5.34 -10.83
N ALA A 167 -11.90 6.45 -10.29
CA ALA A 167 -11.17 7.27 -9.35
C ALA A 167 -11.04 6.55 -7.99
N LEU A 168 -9.81 6.31 -7.55
CA LEU A 168 -9.53 5.68 -6.26
C LEU A 168 -9.18 6.73 -5.21
N ILE A 169 -9.83 6.63 -4.05
CA ILE A 169 -9.63 7.50 -2.89
C ILE A 169 -9.07 6.64 -1.76
N PRO A 170 -7.77 6.73 -1.45
CA PRO A 170 -7.17 5.91 -0.40
C PRO A 170 -7.66 6.35 0.99
N TYR A 171 -7.99 5.37 1.83
CA TYR A 171 -8.24 5.53 3.25
C TYR A 171 -7.42 4.50 4.03
N ALA A 172 -6.29 4.95 4.54
CA ALA A 172 -5.35 4.09 5.23
C ALA A 172 -5.73 3.96 6.71
N VAL A 173 -6.05 2.74 7.12
CA VAL A 173 -6.26 2.40 8.53
C VAL A 173 -4.90 2.21 9.20
N VAL A 174 -4.62 2.99 10.24
CA VAL A 174 -3.41 2.83 11.06
C VAL A 174 -3.69 1.74 12.08
N GLY A 175 -2.96 0.63 12.01
CA GLY A 175 -3.09 -0.49 12.96
C GLY A 175 -2.80 -0.03 14.38
N ASP A 176 -3.62 -0.51 15.31
CA ASP A 176 -3.65 -0.30 16.75
C ASP A 176 -4.60 0.81 17.25
N LYS A 177 -5.89 0.63 17.01
CA LYS A 177 -6.87 1.04 18.01
C LYS A 177 -6.92 -0.03 19.13
N ILE A 178 -5.76 -0.33 19.74
CA ILE A 178 -5.73 -1.03 21.02
C ILE A 178 -6.27 -0.04 22.05
N GLY A 179 -7.56 -0.19 22.42
CA GLY A 179 -8.12 0.50 23.58
C GLY A 179 -9.19 1.56 23.35
N ARG A 180 -10.00 1.49 22.30
CA ARG A 180 -11.37 2.06 22.44
C ARG A 180 -12.23 1.04 23.18
N ALA A 181 -12.03 0.97 24.49
CA ALA A 181 -13.05 0.45 25.39
C ALA A 181 -14.30 1.33 25.18
N HIS A 182 -15.40 0.69 24.84
CA HIS A 182 -16.71 1.33 24.92
C HIS A 182 -16.93 1.78 26.37
N VAL A 183 -16.96 3.08 26.59
CA VAL A 183 -17.51 3.71 27.79
C VAL A 183 -18.97 4.05 27.49
#